data_0d4f3e39c117ade492d2dcff7b088c0a
#
_entry.id   0d4f3e39c117ade492d2dcff7b088c0a
#
_cell.length_a   1.000
_cell.length_b   1.000
_cell.length_c   1.000
_cell.angle_alpha   90.00
_cell.angle_beta   90.00
_cell.angle_gamma   90.00
#
_symmetry.space_group_name_H-M   'P 1'
#
loop_
_entity.id
_entity.type
_entity.pdbx_description
1 polymer ?
#
loop_
_entity_poly.entity_id
_entity_poly.type
_entity_poly.pdbx_seq_one_letter_code
_entity_poly.pdbx_strand_id
1 'polypeptide(L)'
;MGEVDESVLEGWRERLASARRNRSTLRLRGSGTKDFYAEGLEGEVMDLRGWHGIVDYEPSELVISVRCGTPLSEVEAALAARDQFLAFEPPAFSADPTIGGVIAAGLSGPRRMFAGAARDFVLGTRLLTAQGELLRFGGQVMKNVAGFDVSRLL
;
A
#
# COMPACT_ATOMS: atom_id res chain seq x y z
N MET A 1 11.83 -13.16 -3.88
CA MET A 1 11.37 -12.81 -2.53
C MET A 1 12.51 -13.19 -1.60
N GLY A 2 13.13 -12.25 -0.90
CA GLY A 2 14.32 -12.53 -0.08
C GLY A 2 13.94 -13.08 1.30
N GLU A 3 14.93 -13.66 2.03
CA GLU A 3 14.75 -14.21 3.38
C GLU A 3 14.11 -13.21 4.37
N VAL A 4 14.49 -11.93 4.29
CA VAL A 4 13.92 -10.85 5.14
C VAL A 4 12.42 -10.67 4.87
N ASP A 5 11.99 -10.84 3.63
CA ASP A 5 10.59 -10.70 3.23
C ASP A 5 9.71 -11.80 3.84
N GLU A 6 10.23 -13.03 3.93
CA GLU A 6 9.50 -14.17 4.48
C GLU A 6 9.33 -14.05 5.99
N SER A 7 10.34 -13.57 6.69
CA SER A 7 10.30 -13.40 8.15
C SER A 7 9.28 -12.33 8.60
N VAL A 8 9.16 -11.23 7.87
CA VAL A 8 8.18 -10.16 8.16
C VAL A 8 6.76 -10.67 7.96
N LEU A 9 6.51 -11.38 6.84
CA LEU A 9 5.19 -11.96 6.56
C LEU A 9 4.81 -13.02 7.59
N GLU A 10 5.75 -13.85 8.01
CA GLU A 10 5.48 -14.87 9.02
C GLU A 10 5.16 -14.23 10.38
N GLY A 11 5.91 -13.22 10.79
CA GLY A 11 5.59 -12.46 12.00
C GLY A 11 4.19 -11.82 11.95
N TRP A 12 3.76 -11.34 10.79
CA TRP A 12 2.40 -10.83 10.62
C TRP A 12 1.34 -11.93 10.67
N ARG A 13 1.61 -13.10 10.07
CA ARG A 13 0.72 -14.27 10.14
C ARG A 13 0.51 -14.74 11.59
N GLU A 14 1.58 -14.81 12.36
CA GLU A 14 1.53 -15.18 13.79
C GLU A 14 0.67 -14.18 14.59
N ARG A 15 0.86 -12.88 14.37
CA ARG A 15 0.07 -11.83 15.03
C ARG A 15 -1.41 -11.90 14.65
N LEU A 16 -1.72 -12.09 13.36
CA LEU A 16 -3.09 -12.28 12.88
C LEU A 16 -3.73 -13.51 13.52
N ALA A 17 -3.01 -14.64 13.57
CA ALA A 17 -3.50 -15.87 14.19
C ALA A 17 -3.72 -15.69 15.70
N SER A 18 -2.82 -14.98 16.38
CA SER A 18 -2.97 -14.68 17.82
C SER A 18 -4.19 -13.79 18.08
N ALA A 19 -4.34 -12.70 17.31
CA ALA A 19 -5.47 -11.78 17.44
C ALA A 19 -6.81 -12.50 17.22
N ARG A 20 -6.88 -13.39 16.23
CA ARG A 20 -8.08 -14.22 16.00
C ARG A 20 -8.40 -15.15 17.17
N ARG A 21 -7.39 -15.86 17.72
CA ARG A 21 -7.59 -16.74 18.89
C ARG A 21 -8.08 -15.97 20.09
N ASN A 22 -7.52 -14.80 20.33
CA ASN A 22 -7.81 -13.96 21.51
C ASN A 22 -8.99 -13.02 21.31
N ARG A 23 -9.57 -12.98 20.09
CA ARG A 23 -10.62 -12.03 19.69
C ARG A 23 -10.22 -10.58 19.96
N SER A 24 -8.93 -10.28 19.78
CA SER A 24 -8.39 -8.92 19.95
C SER A 24 -8.33 -8.18 18.61
N THR A 25 -8.38 -6.87 18.69
CA THR A 25 -8.31 -5.98 17.52
C THR A 25 -6.86 -5.65 17.19
N LEU A 26 -6.49 -5.71 15.91
CA LEU A 26 -5.24 -5.19 15.38
C LEU A 26 -5.50 -3.88 14.65
N ARG A 27 -4.64 -2.90 14.89
CA ARG A 27 -4.59 -1.64 14.17
C ARG A 27 -3.43 -1.66 13.20
N LEU A 28 -3.71 -1.71 11.92
CA LEU A 28 -2.70 -1.62 10.87
C LEU A 28 -2.17 -0.18 10.79
N ARG A 29 -0.86 0.00 10.84
CA ARG A 29 -0.27 1.34 10.87
C ARG A 29 1.02 1.40 10.04
N GLY A 30 1.07 2.34 9.09
CA GLY A 30 2.31 2.80 8.46
C GLY A 30 3.01 3.83 9.35
N SER A 31 3.38 4.98 8.79
CA SER A 31 3.98 6.10 9.55
C SER A 31 2.99 6.90 10.42
N GLY A 32 1.69 6.64 10.32
CA GLY A 32 0.66 7.28 11.15
C GLY A 32 0.34 8.74 10.77
N THR A 33 0.77 9.18 9.59
CA THR A 33 0.57 10.57 9.13
C THR A 33 -0.90 10.97 8.96
N LYS A 34 -1.80 9.99 8.99
CA LYS A 34 -3.25 10.18 8.84
C LYS A 34 -4.04 9.69 10.07
N ASP A 35 -3.38 9.49 11.20
CA ASP A 35 -4.06 9.08 12.44
C ASP A 35 -5.15 10.09 12.85
N PHE A 36 -4.96 11.38 12.54
CA PHE A 36 -5.96 12.42 12.78
C PHE A 36 -7.25 12.28 11.95
N TYR A 37 -7.21 11.53 10.86
CA TYR A 37 -8.31 11.33 9.93
C TYR A 37 -9.19 10.13 10.29
N ALA A 38 -8.67 9.23 11.13
CA ALA A 38 -9.34 8.01 11.51
C ALA A 38 -10.06 8.15 12.85
N GLU A 39 -11.27 7.59 12.95
CA GLU A 39 -11.98 7.37 14.20
C GLU A 39 -11.64 5.99 14.78
N GLY A 40 -11.65 5.86 16.11
CA GLY A 40 -11.53 4.56 16.78
C GLY A 40 -10.16 3.89 16.60
N LEU A 41 -9.08 4.59 16.96
CA LEU A 41 -7.71 4.07 16.88
C LEU A 41 -7.40 3.03 17.99
N GLU A 42 -8.32 2.13 18.26
CA GLU A 42 -8.17 1.07 19.27
C GLU A 42 -7.48 -0.16 18.68
N GLY A 43 -6.87 -0.95 19.56
CA GLY A 43 -6.22 -2.20 19.21
C GLY A 43 -4.70 -2.17 19.25
N GLU A 44 -4.11 -3.35 19.23
CA GLU A 44 -2.67 -3.53 19.18
C GLU A 44 -2.11 -3.06 17.83
N VAL A 45 -1.09 -2.20 17.85
CA VAL A 45 -0.49 -1.67 16.62
C VAL A 45 0.28 -2.75 15.89
N MET A 46 -0.10 -3.04 14.66
CA MET A 46 0.66 -3.83 13.71
C MET A 46 1.39 -2.88 12.76
N ASP A 47 2.69 -2.69 13.00
CA ASP A 47 3.53 -1.80 12.20
C ASP A 47 3.84 -2.45 10.84
N LEU A 48 3.50 -1.74 9.77
CA LEU A 48 3.70 -2.21 8.40
C LEU A 48 4.99 -1.68 7.75
N ARG A 49 5.73 -0.80 8.41
CA ARG A 49 6.94 -0.18 7.85
C ARG A 49 8.07 -1.18 7.61
N GLY A 50 8.07 -2.32 8.29
CA GLY A 50 9.02 -3.40 8.06
C GLY A 50 8.94 -4.04 6.67
N TRP A 51 7.82 -3.88 5.98
CA TRP A 51 7.62 -4.37 4.62
C TRP A 51 7.80 -3.24 3.61
N HIS A 52 9.06 -2.87 3.33
CA HIS A 52 9.39 -1.71 2.49
C HIS A 52 10.34 -2.06 1.33
N GLY A 53 10.45 -1.12 0.41
CA GLY A 53 11.31 -1.15 -0.75
C GLY A 53 10.54 -1.25 -2.08
N ILE A 54 11.17 -0.75 -3.12
CA ILE A 54 10.72 -0.90 -4.50
C ILE A 54 11.07 -2.32 -4.95
N VAL A 55 10.08 -3.07 -5.41
CA VAL A 55 10.23 -4.46 -5.85
C VAL A 55 10.66 -4.51 -7.31
N ASP A 56 10.06 -3.64 -8.12
CA ASP A 56 10.30 -3.57 -9.55
C ASP A 56 9.89 -2.20 -10.07
N TYR A 57 10.61 -1.69 -11.09
CA TYR A 57 10.29 -0.42 -11.73
C TYR A 57 10.64 -0.47 -13.21
N GLU A 58 9.63 -0.37 -14.04
CA GLU A 58 9.76 -0.31 -15.49
C GLU A 58 9.29 1.06 -16.00
N PRO A 59 10.22 2.03 -16.15
CA PRO A 59 9.87 3.40 -16.56
C PRO A 59 9.21 3.50 -17.93
N SER A 60 9.56 2.62 -18.87
CA SER A 60 9.00 2.64 -20.22
C SER A 60 7.52 2.23 -20.24
N GLU A 61 7.11 1.38 -19.31
CA GLU A 61 5.73 0.92 -19.13
C GLU A 61 4.96 1.79 -18.14
N LEU A 62 5.62 2.76 -17.49
CA LEU A 62 5.05 3.60 -16.43
C LEU A 62 4.52 2.79 -15.24
N VAL A 63 5.20 1.70 -14.90
CA VAL A 63 4.77 0.79 -13.83
C VAL A 63 5.85 0.67 -12.77
N ILE A 64 5.45 0.84 -11.52
CA ILE A 64 6.28 0.61 -10.34
C ILE A 64 5.57 -0.34 -9.36
N SER A 65 6.29 -1.31 -8.85
CA SER A 65 5.81 -2.26 -7.83
C SER A 65 6.49 -1.97 -6.51
N VAL A 66 5.71 -1.65 -5.49
CA VAL A 66 6.22 -1.14 -4.21
C VAL A 66 5.59 -1.91 -3.05
N ARG A 67 6.38 -2.19 -2.01
CA ARG A 67 5.86 -2.73 -0.75
C ARG A 67 5.13 -1.66 0.06
N CYS A 68 4.09 -2.05 0.78
CA CYS A 68 3.18 -1.11 1.46
C CYS A 68 3.83 -0.21 2.51
N GLY A 69 4.92 -0.66 3.14
CA GLY A 69 5.66 0.11 4.15
C GLY A 69 6.68 1.10 3.58
N THR A 70 6.86 1.16 2.26
CA THR A 70 7.82 2.05 1.62
C THR A 70 7.43 3.51 1.81
N PRO A 71 8.35 4.39 2.21
CA PRO A 71 8.13 5.82 2.27
C PRO A 71 7.73 6.39 0.90
N LEU A 72 6.79 7.35 0.89
CA LEU A 72 6.36 8.02 -0.35
C LEU A 72 7.52 8.76 -1.01
N SER A 73 8.38 9.40 -0.22
CA SER A 73 9.56 10.12 -0.71
C SER A 73 10.53 9.23 -1.49
N GLU A 74 10.69 7.96 -1.07
CA GLU A 74 11.53 6.99 -1.80
C GLU A 74 10.94 6.69 -3.19
N VAL A 75 9.62 6.52 -3.26
CA VAL A 75 8.92 6.29 -4.54
C VAL A 75 9.02 7.52 -5.43
N GLU A 76 8.76 8.71 -4.89
CA GLU A 76 8.85 9.97 -5.63
C GLU A 76 10.28 10.24 -6.13
N ALA A 77 11.30 9.94 -5.34
CA ALA A 77 12.70 10.08 -5.75
C ALA A 77 13.06 9.13 -6.91
N ALA A 78 12.58 7.87 -6.85
CA ALA A 78 12.80 6.91 -7.92
C ALA A 78 12.13 7.34 -9.23
N LEU A 79 10.90 7.85 -9.15
CA LEU A 79 10.15 8.39 -10.30
C LEU A 79 10.81 9.63 -10.86
N ALA A 80 11.19 10.60 -10.01
CA ALA A 80 11.83 11.85 -10.42
C ALA A 80 13.17 11.62 -11.15
N ALA A 81 13.92 10.59 -10.78
CA ALA A 81 15.14 10.18 -11.48
C ALA A 81 14.90 9.75 -12.94
N ARG A 82 13.65 9.58 -13.34
CA ARG A 82 13.20 9.23 -14.68
C ARG A 82 12.19 10.24 -15.25
N ASP A 83 12.18 11.47 -14.73
CA ASP A 83 11.26 12.54 -15.12
C ASP A 83 9.78 12.15 -15.02
N GLN A 84 9.44 11.29 -14.05
CA GLN A 84 8.11 10.80 -13.80
C GLN A 84 7.62 11.25 -12.41
N PHE A 85 6.31 11.18 -12.18
CA PHE A 85 5.68 11.52 -10.91
C PHE A 85 4.33 10.81 -10.73
N LEU A 86 3.82 10.75 -9.49
CA LEU A 86 2.48 10.24 -9.20
C LEU A 86 1.43 11.29 -9.56
N ALA A 87 0.76 11.12 -10.70
CA ALA A 87 -0.14 12.13 -11.24
C ALA A 87 -1.39 12.39 -10.38
N PHE A 88 -1.77 11.48 -9.49
CA PHE A 88 -2.87 11.69 -8.53
C PHE A 88 -2.49 12.56 -7.33
N GLU A 89 -1.21 12.99 -7.23
CA GLU A 89 -0.68 13.90 -6.21
C GLU A 89 -1.08 13.51 -4.78
N PRO A 90 -0.53 12.43 -4.21
CA PRO A 90 -0.87 11.99 -2.87
C PRO A 90 -0.54 13.05 -1.83
N PRO A 91 -1.49 13.50 -0.98
CA PRO A 91 -1.21 14.53 0.00
C PRO A 91 -0.31 13.98 1.14
N ALA A 92 0.74 14.73 1.47
CA ALA A 92 1.59 14.52 2.63
C ALA A 92 1.24 15.57 3.71
N PHE A 93 0.60 15.16 4.80
CA PHE A 93 0.13 16.09 5.86
C PHE A 93 1.19 16.34 6.92
N SER A 94 2.15 15.45 7.10
CA SER A 94 3.23 15.58 8.09
C SER A 94 4.45 14.76 7.64
N ALA A 95 5.11 14.05 8.56
CA ALA A 95 6.21 13.14 8.21
C ALA A 95 5.84 12.22 7.03
N ASP A 96 6.84 11.64 6.40
CA ASP A 96 6.76 10.87 5.18
C ASP A 96 5.73 9.72 5.25
N PRO A 97 4.61 9.76 4.52
CA PRO A 97 3.63 8.69 4.55
C PRO A 97 4.16 7.44 3.85
N THR A 98 3.67 6.26 4.25
CA THR A 98 3.94 5.03 3.50
C THR A 98 3.00 4.89 2.30
N ILE A 99 3.47 4.24 1.23
CA ILE A 99 2.65 4.03 0.02
C ILE A 99 1.37 3.23 0.33
N GLY A 100 1.43 2.25 1.23
CA GLY A 100 0.25 1.52 1.69
C GLY A 100 -0.76 2.43 2.37
N GLY A 101 -0.30 3.37 3.23
CA GLY A 101 -1.15 4.37 3.85
C GLY A 101 -1.71 5.39 2.86
N VAL A 102 -1.00 5.69 1.77
CA VAL A 102 -1.49 6.55 0.68
C VAL A 102 -2.65 5.87 -0.05
N ILE A 103 -2.47 4.61 -0.44
CA ILE A 103 -3.49 3.85 -1.17
C ILE A 103 -4.71 3.57 -0.28
N ALA A 104 -4.51 3.12 0.96
CA ALA A 104 -5.60 2.84 1.90
C ALA A 104 -6.45 4.09 2.23
N ALA A 105 -5.85 5.28 2.24
CA ALA A 105 -6.60 6.52 2.44
C ALA A 105 -7.35 6.98 1.18
N GLY A 106 -6.92 6.56 -0.03
CA GLY A 106 -7.55 6.92 -1.30
C GLY A 106 -7.55 8.42 -1.63
N LEU A 107 -6.77 9.21 -0.89
CA LEU A 107 -6.71 10.67 -1.06
C LEU A 107 -5.88 11.03 -2.29
N SER A 108 -6.32 12.08 -2.96
CA SER A 108 -5.69 12.61 -4.17
C SER A 108 -5.69 14.13 -4.14
N GLY A 109 -4.66 14.72 -4.73
CA GLY A 109 -4.50 16.17 -4.83
C GLY A 109 -5.33 16.82 -5.93
N PRO A 110 -5.08 18.11 -6.21
CA PRO A 110 -5.88 18.92 -7.14
C PRO A 110 -5.96 18.37 -8.56
N ARG A 111 -4.93 17.70 -9.04
CA ARG A 111 -4.92 17.08 -10.37
C ARG A 111 -5.91 15.94 -10.55
N ARG A 112 -6.55 15.46 -9.48
CA ARG A 112 -7.57 14.41 -9.54
C ARG A 112 -8.63 14.68 -10.61
N MET A 113 -9.00 15.94 -10.83
CA MET A 113 -10.00 16.31 -11.83
C MET A 113 -9.58 15.98 -13.27
N PHE A 114 -8.27 15.92 -13.53
CA PHE A 114 -7.70 15.70 -14.86
C PHE A 114 -7.02 14.33 -14.99
N ALA A 115 -6.30 13.92 -13.96
CA ALA A 115 -5.50 12.70 -13.98
C ALA A 115 -6.25 11.47 -13.49
N GLY A 116 -7.26 11.64 -12.63
CA GLY A 116 -7.96 10.55 -11.97
C GLY A 116 -7.58 10.41 -10.48
N ALA A 117 -8.28 9.56 -9.77
CA ALA A 117 -8.06 9.28 -8.36
C ALA A 117 -6.93 8.25 -8.16
N ALA A 118 -6.38 8.14 -6.94
CA ALA A 118 -5.34 7.15 -6.61
C ALA A 118 -5.70 5.73 -7.07
N ARG A 119 -6.96 5.31 -6.87
CA ARG A 119 -7.45 3.99 -7.31
C ARG A 119 -7.33 3.73 -8.82
N ASP A 120 -7.34 4.78 -9.64
CA ASP A 120 -7.25 4.65 -11.10
C ASP A 120 -5.82 4.33 -11.57
N PHE A 121 -4.83 4.52 -10.68
CA PHE A 121 -3.43 4.20 -10.90
C PHE A 121 -3.00 2.85 -10.33
N VAL A 122 -3.86 2.19 -9.54
CA VAL A 122 -3.54 0.88 -8.96
C VAL A 122 -3.88 -0.23 -9.95
N LEU A 123 -2.85 -0.81 -10.57
CA LEU A 123 -3.01 -1.90 -11.55
C LEU A 123 -3.18 -3.26 -10.89
N GLY A 124 -2.64 -3.44 -9.69
CA GLY A 124 -2.74 -4.69 -8.96
C GLY A 124 -2.26 -4.56 -7.53
N THR A 125 -2.68 -5.50 -6.69
CA THR A 125 -2.32 -5.55 -5.28
C THR A 125 -2.01 -6.97 -4.81
N ARG A 126 -1.18 -7.07 -3.77
CA ARG A 126 -1.06 -8.27 -2.94
C ARG A 126 -1.69 -7.97 -1.59
N LEU A 127 -2.67 -8.76 -1.22
CA LEU A 127 -3.45 -8.60 -0.01
C LEU A 127 -3.16 -9.76 0.95
N LEU A 128 -2.70 -9.43 2.16
CA LEU A 128 -2.63 -10.40 3.25
C LEU A 128 -3.97 -10.41 3.97
N THR A 129 -4.67 -11.55 3.92
CA THR A 129 -5.98 -11.70 4.57
C THR A 129 -5.85 -11.89 6.07
N ALA A 130 -6.96 -11.72 6.80
CA ALA A 130 -7.01 -12.03 8.23
C ALA A 130 -6.74 -13.53 8.53
N GLN A 131 -6.84 -14.41 7.53
CA GLN A 131 -6.49 -15.83 7.62
C GLN A 131 -4.98 -16.08 7.43
N GLY A 132 -4.21 -15.06 7.07
CA GLY A 132 -2.78 -15.16 6.78
C GLY A 132 -2.47 -15.60 5.35
N GLU A 133 -3.46 -15.62 4.47
CA GLU A 133 -3.29 -15.94 3.06
C GLU A 133 -2.84 -14.72 2.28
N LEU A 134 -1.84 -14.88 1.41
CA LEU A 134 -1.38 -13.83 0.50
C LEU A 134 -2.06 -13.99 -0.86
N LEU A 135 -3.05 -13.15 -1.13
CA LEU A 135 -3.79 -13.14 -2.38
C LEU A 135 -3.21 -12.09 -3.34
N ARG A 136 -3.31 -12.36 -4.64
CA ARG A 136 -2.91 -11.43 -5.69
C ARG A 136 -4.12 -11.08 -6.55
N PHE A 137 -4.33 -9.77 -6.75
CA PHE A 137 -5.37 -9.23 -7.61
C PHE A 137 -4.77 -8.27 -8.64
N GLY A 138 -5.29 -8.29 -9.86
CA GLY A 138 -4.79 -7.50 -10.97
C GLY A 138 -3.40 -7.94 -11.45
N GLY A 139 -2.71 -7.07 -12.17
CA GLY A 139 -1.38 -7.33 -12.75
C GLY A 139 -0.71 -6.05 -13.20
N GLN A 140 0.36 -6.17 -13.97
CA GLN A 140 1.10 -5.04 -14.54
C GLN A 140 0.49 -4.48 -15.83
N VAL A 141 -0.67 -4.96 -16.25
CA VAL A 141 -1.35 -4.53 -17.48
C VAL A 141 -2.74 -3.97 -17.20
N MET A 142 -3.11 -2.89 -17.87
CA MET A 142 -4.41 -2.24 -17.77
C MET A 142 -5.57 -3.06 -18.40
N LYS A 143 -5.51 -4.39 -18.32
CA LYS A 143 -6.50 -5.27 -18.94
C LYS A 143 -7.30 -6.01 -17.88
N ASN A 144 -8.51 -5.54 -17.63
CA ASN A 144 -9.48 -6.27 -16.81
C ASN A 144 -10.25 -7.25 -17.73
N VAL A 145 -10.09 -8.56 -17.52
CA VAL A 145 -10.60 -9.58 -18.45
C VAL A 145 -11.91 -10.20 -17.95
N ALA A 146 -12.18 -10.24 -16.64
CA ALA A 146 -13.43 -10.66 -16.01
C ALA A 146 -13.42 -10.44 -14.48
N GLY A 147 -14.59 -10.20 -13.87
CA GLY A 147 -14.79 -10.12 -12.42
C GLY A 147 -14.62 -8.71 -11.85
N PHE A 148 -14.70 -8.62 -10.51
CA PHE A 148 -14.51 -7.37 -9.80
C PHE A 148 -13.03 -6.96 -9.78
N ASP A 149 -12.77 -5.67 -9.99
CA ASP A 149 -11.44 -5.10 -9.85
C ASP A 149 -11.15 -4.84 -8.36
N VAL A 150 -10.68 -5.87 -7.66
CA VAL A 150 -10.39 -5.79 -6.22
C VAL A 150 -9.28 -4.77 -5.94
N SER A 151 -8.36 -4.54 -6.88
CA SER A 151 -7.28 -3.56 -6.73
C SER A 151 -7.79 -2.12 -6.60
N ARG A 152 -9.00 -1.84 -7.08
CA ARG A 152 -9.65 -0.54 -6.99
C ARG A 152 -10.64 -0.38 -5.83
N LEU A 153 -10.87 -1.47 -5.10
CA LEU A 153 -11.77 -1.50 -3.93
C LEU A 153 -11.04 -1.24 -2.61
N LEU A 154 -9.72 -1.23 -2.62
CA LEU A 154 -8.86 -1.05 -1.46
C LEU A 154 -8.66 0.42 -1.12
#